data_7cb798998f6f2f54c2a959208a2ee0ec
#
_entry.id   7cb798998f6f2f54c2a959208a2ee0ec
#
_cell.length_a   1.000
_cell.length_b   1.000
_cell.length_c   1.000
_cell.angle_alpha   90.00
_cell.angle_beta   90.00
_cell.angle_gamma   90.00
#
_symmetry.space_group_name_H-M   'P 1'
#
loop_
_entity.id
_entity.type
_entity.pdbx_description
1 polymer ?
#
loop_
_entity_poly.entity_id
_entity_poly.type
_entity_poly.pdbx_seq_one_letter_code
_entity_poly.pdbx_strand_id
1 'polypeptide(L)'
;MGDHLVYLMVAVCFFLLKRQQLTHSLSLSLFLSPLLSHPDSDLSMRTLSTPSPALILPPHLHPLSPLLPPSAPFNSSSSTSSSETVAMVHATSPPPLFSATHSRRRATRDHHQGASVPIDLLPDHIFLDVFARLPTNQLCRCARVCRRWYNLAWDPRLWRSIRLTGDVLHVDRALRVLTRRLCQDTPNVCLMLETLVASGCRRLTDRGLLTVAQCCPELRRLEVAGCYNVSNDAVFEVVSRCPNLEHLDVSGCSKVTCISLTREVSLKLSPMHGQQISIRYLDMTDCLALEDEGLHTIAAHCTQLTHLYLRRCMRLTDEGLRYLVIYCPAVRELSVSDCRYVSDFGLREIAKLEGRLRYLSVAHCGKITDVGVRYVAKYCSRLRYLNARGCEGLTDHGLEYLAKSCPKLKSLDIGKCPLVSDAGLELLALNCFNLKRLSLKSCESITGRGLQVVAANCFDLQLLNVQDCDAPLDALRFVKRHCKRCVIEHTNPAFF
;
A
#
# COMPACT_ATOMS: atom_id res chain seq x y z
N MET A 1 17.25 -19.80 25.90
CA MET A 1 18.30 -20.48 25.10
C MET A 1 17.92 -20.60 23.61
N GLY A 2 16.64 -20.79 23.26
CA GLY A 2 16.21 -20.94 21.86
C GLY A 2 16.45 -19.70 20.98
N ASP A 3 16.16 -18.51 21.45
CA ASP A 3 16.26 -17.29 20.64
C ASP A 3 17.70 -16.89 20.28
N HIS A 4 18.67 -17.13 21.17
CA HIS A 4 20.09 -16.89 20.88
C HIS A 4 20.65 -17.84 19.82
N LEU A 5 20.21 -19.09 19.80
CA LEU A 5 20.63 -20.07 18.78
C LEU A 5 20.09 -19.70 17.40
N VAL A 6 18.84 -19.22 17.36
CA VAL A 6 18.18 -18.75 16.12
C VAL A 6 18.87 -17.50 15.58
N TYR A 7 19.23 -16.55 16.44
CA TYR A 7 20.00 -15.35 16.02
C TYR A 7 21.38 -15.70 15.48
N LEU A 8 22.08 -16.64 16.12
CA LEU A 8 23.38 -17.11 15.67
C LEU A 8 23.26 -17.82 14.29
N MET A 9 22.22 -18.62 14.10
CA MET A 9 21.98 -19.32 12.84
C MET A 9 21.56 -18.38 11.71
N VAL A 10 20.71 -17.38 11.99
CA VAL A 10 20.39 -16.33 11.00
C VAL A 10 21.69 -15.59 10.61
N ALA A 11 22.56 -15.29 11.55
CA ALA A 11 23.86 -14.67 11.28
C ALA A 11 24.79 -15.60 10.46
N VAL A 12 24.82 -16.89 10.76
CA VAL A 12 25.59 -17.89 10.00
C VAL A 12 25.02 -18.08 8.59
N CYS A 13 23.71 -18.14 8.44
CA CYS A 13 23.06 -18.16 7.11
C CYS A 13 23.38 -16.89 6.32
N PHE A 14 23.36 -15.72 6.95
CA PHE A 14 23.77 -14.45 6.32
C PHE A 14 25.25 -14.47 5.92
N PHE A 15 26.12 -15.03 6.75
CA PHE A 15 27.56 -15.10 6.48
C PHE A 15 27.85 -16.07 5.33
N LEU A 16 27.20 -17.23 5.28
CA LEU A 16 27.33 -18.19 4.19
C LEU A 16 26.78 -17.64 2.87
N LEU A 17 25.64 -16.92 2.92
CA LEU A 17 25.07 -16.26 1.75
C LEU A 17 25.97 -15.12 1.25
N LYS A 18 26.62 -14.35 2.14
CA LYS A 18 27.60 -13.32 1.79
C LYS A 18 28.86 -13.94 1.17
N ARG A 19 29.35 -15.07 1.70
CA ARG A 19 30.54 -15.75 1.18
C ARG A 19 30.31 -16.29 -0.24
N GLN A 20 29.09 -16.76 -0.55
CA GLN A 20 28.72 -17.16 -1.92
C GLN A 20 28.59 -15.93 -2.87
N GLN A 21 28.23 -14.74 -2.37
CA GLN A 21 28.22 -13.53 -3.19
C GLN A 21 29.63 -13.11 -3.64
N LEU A 22 30.65 -13.33 -2.83
CA LEU A 22 32.04 -13.02 -3.17
C LEU A 22 32.65 -13.99 -4.20
N THR A 23 32.10 -15.22 -4.32
CA THR A 23 32.54 -16.22 -5.31
C THR A 23 31.71 -16.21 -6.61
N HIS A 24 30.59 -15.50 -6.68
CA HIS A 24 29.66 -15.51 -7.80
C HIS A 24 29.25 -14.10 -8.30
N SER A 25 30.15 -13.14 -8.22
CA SER A 25 29.98 -11.88 -8.95
C SER A 25 29.96 -12.03 -10.49
N LEU A 26 30.10 -13.25 -11.00
CA LEU A 26 30.22 -13.56 -12.44
C LEU A 26 29.11 -14.43 -13.02
N SER A 27 28.05 -14.81 -12.30
CA SER A 27 27.03 -15.72 -12.86
C SER A 27 25.56 -15.34 -12.70
N LEU A 28 25.25 -14.06 -12.44
CA LEU A 28 23.86 -13.59 -12.43
C LEU A 28 23.27 -13.31 -13.83
N SER A 29 24.10 -13.43 -14.88
CA SER A 29 23.69 -13.24 -16.28
C SER A 29 23.35 -14.53 -17.05
N LEU A 30 23.51 -15.73 -16.45
CA LEU A 30 23.47 -17.00 -17.18
C LEU A 30 22.16 -17.79 -17.12
N PHE A 31 21.12 -17.31 -16.48
CA PHE A 31 19.81 -18.00 -16.46
C PHE A 31 18.64 -17.20 -17.08
N LEU A 32 18.94 -16.08 -17.73
CA LEU A 32 17.92 -15.27 -18.44
C LEU A 32 18.22 -14.98 -19.91
N SER A 33 19.21 -15.63 -20.52
CA SER A 33 19.41 -15.51 -21.96
C SER A 33 19.71 -16.90 -22.54
N PRO A 34 19.00 -17.30 -23.62
CA PRO A 34 19.57 -17.08 -24.91
C PRO A 34 18.55 -16.50 -25.91
N LEU A 35 18.99 -15.57 -26.67
CA LEU A 35 18.66 -15.23 -28.05
C LEU A 35 18.78 -13.73 -28.25
N LEU A 36 19.91 -13.33 -28.70
CA LEU A 36 20.15 -12.36 -29.79
C LEU A 36 21.64 -12.05 -29.82
N SER A 37 22.28 -12.68 -30.77
CA SER A 37 23.64 -12.39 -31.22
C SER A 37 23.55 -11.50 -32.49
N HIS A 38 24.18 -10.47 -32.54
CA HIS A 38 25.41 -9.90 -33.16
C HIS A 38 25.14 -8.71 -34.07
N PRO A 39 26.16 -8.02 -34.62
CA PRO A 39 27.04 -7.06 -33.96
C PRO A 39 27.07 -5.70 -34.68
N ASP A 40 27.76 -4.71 -34.19
CA ASP A 40 28.82 -3.91 -34.83
C ASP A 40 28.96 -2.49 -34.26
N SER A 41 30.17 -2.28 -33.87
CA SER A 41 31.16 -1.21 -34.09
C SER A 41 30.95 0.22 -33.54
N ASP A 42 31.89 0.53 -32.69
CA ASP A 42 32.88 1.62 -32.71
C ASP A 42 32.61 3.05 -32.22
N LEU A 43 33.45 3.36 -31.21
CA LEU A 43 34.24 4.61 -31.00
C LEU A 43 33.49 5.93 -30.64
N SER A 44 33.63 6.53 -29.53
CA SER A 44 34.76 7.31 -29.01
C SER A 44 34.34 8.23 -27.86
N MET A 45 35.25 8.39 -26.95
CA MET A 45 35.26 9.33 -25.83
C MET A 45 35.05 10.80 -26.26
N ARG A 46 34.37 11.60 -25.43
CA ARG A 46 34.93 12.84 -24.87
C ARG A 46 34.04 13.47 -23.80
N THR A 47 34.69 13.96 -22.87
CA THR A 47 34.38 14.63 -21.58
C THR A 47 33.76 16.05 -21.77
N LEU A 48 33.10 16.49 -20.65
CA LEU A 48 33.09 17.82 -20.05
C LEU A 48 31.79 18.65 -20.05
N SER A 49 31.38 18.93 -18.80
CA SER A 49 30.95 20.23 -18.23
C SER A 49 29.50 20.70 -18.41
N THR A 50 28.90 20.89 -17.21
CA THR A 50 27.76 21.79 -16.88
C THR A 50 28.07 23.26 -17.21
N PRO A 51 27.12 24.20 -17.35
CA PRO A 51 26.19 24.64 -16.31
C PRO A 51 24.76 25.11 -16.77
N SER A 52 23.85 25.23 -15.83
CA SER A 52 22.64 26.07 -15.84
C SER A 52 23.00 27.56 -15.67
N PRO A 53 22.09 28.59 -15.72
CA PRO A 53 20.63 28.64 -15.88
C PRO A 53 20.12 29.81 -16.79
N ALA A 54 18.81 29.95 -17.03
CA ALA A 54 18.00 31.19 -16.95
C ALA A 54 16.72 31.15 -17.80
N LEU A 55 15.61 31.33 -17.13
CA LEU A 55 14.45 32.22 -17.35
C LEU A 55 14.25 32.81 -18.76
N ILE A 56 13.00 32.71 -19.30
CA ILE A 56 12.12 33.80 -19.78
C ILE A 56 10.78 33.22 -20.28
N LEU A 57 9.67 33.81 -19.79
CA LEU A 57 8.25 33.71 -20.17
C LEU A 57 7.87 34.91 -21.04
N PRO A 58 6.60 35.05 -21.51
CA PRO A 58 5.93 34.55 -22.73
C PRO A 58 5.66 35.75 -23.73
N PRO A 59 4.77 35.77 -24.73
CA PRO A 59 3.33 35.88 -24.64
C PRO A 59 2.43 35.40 -25.84
N HIS A 60 1.13 35.17 -25.54
CA HIS A 60 -0.13 35.47 -26.25
C HIS A 60 -0.39 35.03 -27.71
N LEU A 61 -1.50 34.34 -27.98
CA LEU A 61 -2.80 34.79 -28.52
C LEU A 61 -3.58 33.62 -29.19
N HIS A 62 -4.85 33.55 -28.85
CA HIS A 62 -5.98 32.83 -29.49
C HIS A 62 -6.36 33.39 -30.88
N PRO A 63 -7.42 32.92 -31.60
CA PRO A 63 -8.28 31.74 -31.56
C PRO A 63 -8.65 31.14 -32.95
N LEU A 64 -9.47 30.08 -33.00
CA LEU A 64 -10.65 29.87 -33.86
C LEU A 64 -10.87 28.38 -34.23
N SER A 65 -11.99 27.86 -33.76
CA SER A 65 -12.71 26.70 -34.34
C SER A 65 -13.49 27.16 -35.60
N PRO A 66 -14.28 26.35 -36.34
CA PRO A 66 -14.70 24.96 -36.24
C PRO A 66 -14.77 24.21 -37.61
N LEU A 67 -15.15 22.94 -37.64
CA LEU A 67 -16.17 22.36 -38.53
C LEU A 67 -16.15 20.81 -38.56
N LEU A 68 -17.30 20.25 -38.34
CA LEU A 68 -17.72 18.86 -38.51
C LEU A 68 -18.35 18.65 -39.90
N PRO A 69 -18.91 17.46 -40.25
CA PRO A 69 -18.35 16.25 -40.86
C PRO A 69 -18.83 16.10 -42.35
N PRO A 70 -18.81 14.96 -43.02
CA PRO A 70 -19.87 13.95 -42.98
C PRO A 70 -19.55 12.46 -43.32
N SER A 71 -20.39 11.60 -42.74
CA SER A 71 -21.15 10.47 -43.33
C SER A 71 -20.48 9.28 -44.02
N ALA A 72 -20.87 8.12 -43.53
CA ALA A 72 -20.87 6.78 -44.11
C ALA A 72 -21.62 6.70 -45.49
N PRO A 73 -21.62 5.58 -46.23
CA PRO A 73 -22.29 4.34 -45.81
C PRO A 73 -21.83 2.99 -46.48
N PHE A 74 -22.37 1.91 -45.90
CA PHE A 74 -22.91 0.67 -46.49
C PHE A 74 -22.04 -0.24 -47.41
N ASN A 75 -21.96 -1.54 -47.19
CA ASN A 75 -22.78 -2.70 -47.40
C ASN A 75 -21.93 -3.98 -47.34
N SER A 76 -22.27 -4.98 -46.59
CA SER A 76 -23.16 -6.13 -46.82
C SER A 76 -22.51 -7.39 -47.44
N SER A 77 -22.87 -8.48 -46.79
CA SER A 77 -23.04 -9.85 -47.26
C SER A 77 -21.79 -10.73 -47.38
N SER A 78 -21.73 -11.88 -46.88
CA SER A 78 -22.55 -13.05 -46.76
C SER A 78 -21.66 -14.27 -46.57
N SER A 79 -22.09 -15.12 -45.62
CA SER A 79 -22.15 -16.59 -45.63
C SER A 79 -21.00 -17.41 -46.27
N THR A 80 -20.47 -18.36 -45.52
CA THR A 80 -20.83 -19.77 -45.63
C THR A 80 -19.99 -20.65 -44.69
N SER A 81 -20.70 -21.57 -44.12
CA SER A 81 -20.37 -22.82 -43.44
C SER A 81 -19.25 -23.67 -44.04
N SER A 82 -18.52 -24.39 -43.17
CA SER A 82 -18.25 -25.83 -43.26
C SER A 82 -17.33 -26.25 -42.12
N SER A 83 -17.77 -27.01 -41.22
CA SER A 83 -17.55 -28.38 -40.71
C SER A 83 -16.21 -29.07 -41.01
N GLU A 84 -15.83 -29.88 -40.02
CA GLU A 84 -14.89 -31.01 -40.02
C GLU A 84 -13.43 -30.65 -39.72
N THR A 85 -12.62 -31.34 -38.89
CA THR A 85 -12.71 -32.73 -38.38
C THR A 85 -11.67 -32.87 -37.25
N VAL A 86 -11.98 -33.73 -36.33
CA VAL A 86 -11.16 -34.32 -35.26
C VAL A 86 -9.87 -34.91 -35.81
N ALA A 87 -8.72 -34.60 -35.15
CA ALA A 87 -7.58 -35.49 -35.17
C ALA A 87 -6.89 -35.52 -33.78
N MET A 88 -7.11 -36.61 -33.11
CA MET A 88 -6.27 -37.13 -32.02
C MET A 88 -4.87 -37.37 -32.57
N VAL A 89 -3.83 -36.88 -31.90
CA VAL A 89 -2.49 -37.46 -31.98
C VAL A 89 -1.86 -37.58 -30.59
N HIS A 90 -1.46 -38.78 -30.35
CA HIS A 90 -0.87 -39.50 -29.24
C HIS A 90 0.21 -38.78 -28.43
N ALA A 91 0.21 -39.20 -27.18
CA ALA A 91 1.26 -39.09 -26.20
C ALA A 91 2.63 -39.52 -26.70
N THR A 92 3.67 -38.77 -26.35
CA THR A 92 5.05 -39.26 -26.31
C THR A 92 5.65 -38.96 -24.94
N SER A 93 6.16 -40.05 -24.40
CA SER A 93 6.83 -40.27 -23.14
C SER A 93 8.14 -39.47 -22.98
N PRO A 94 8.65 -39.29 -21.74
CA PRO A 94 9.89 -38.56 -21.48
C PRO A 94 11.14 -39.41 -21.80
N PRO A 95 12.26 -38.78 -22.13
CA PRO A 95 13.52 -39.49 -22.42
C PRO A 95 14.23 -39.98 -21.15
N PRO A 96 15.08 -41.01 -21.26
CA PRO A 96 15.55 -41.81 -20.16
C PRO A 96 16.78 -41.25 -19.44
N LEU A 97 16.94 -41.75 -18.23
CA LEU A 97 18.07 -41.64 -17.32
C LEU A 97 19.40 -42.05 -17.98
N PHE A 98 20.39 -41.18 -17.89
CA PHE A 98 21.76 -41.52 -18.21
C PHE A 98 22.38 -42.38 -17.10
N SER A 99 22.78 -43.57 -17.48
CA SER A 99 23.56 -44.53 -16.71
C SER A 99 25.01 -44.08 -16.54
N ALA A 100 25.52 -44.38 -15.39
CA ALA A 100 26.93 -44.24 -15.00
C ALA A 100 27.85 -45.15 -15.80
N THR A 101 28.99 -44.65 -16.23
CA THR A 101 30.19 -45.49 -16.45
C THR A 101 31.41 -44.82 -15.82
N HIS A 102 32.12 -45.68 -15.13
CA HIS A 102 33.34 -45.45 -14.39
C HIS A 102 34.49 -44.88 -15.21
N SER A 103 35.26 -43.98 -14.62
CA SER A 103 36.71 -44.02 -14.76
C SER A 103 37.38 -43.42 -13.52
N ARG A 104 38.16 -44.29 -12.87
CA ARG A 104 39.04 -43.98 -11.75
C ARG A 104 40.20 -43.11 -12.24
N ARG A 105 40.44 -42.01 -11.57
CA ARG A 105 41.80 -41.46 -11.37
C ARG A 105 41.95 -41.03 -9.91
N ARG A 106 42.77 -41.75 -9.18
CA ARG A 106 43.35 -41.39 -7.88
C ARG A 106 44.24 -40.15 -8.08
N ALA A 107 43.94 -39.10 -7.32
CA ALA A 107 44.93 -38.12 -6.93
C ALA A 107 44.72 -37.85 -5.46
N THR A 108 45.70 -38.34 -4.69
CA THR A 108 45.91 -38.00 -3.28
C THR A 108 46.12 -36.50 -3.15
N ARG A 109 45.29 -35.87 -2.35
CA ARG A 109 45.56 -34.54 -1.82
C ARG A 109 45.14 -34.46 -0.35
N ASP A 110 46.08 -33.99 0.38
CA ASP A 110 46.22 -33.89 1.81
C ASP A 110 45.00 -33.37 2.57
N HIS A 111 44.78 -33.99 3.70
CA HIS A 111 43.88 -33.64 4.76
C HIS A 111 44.22 -32.22 5.33
N HIS A 112 43.51 -31.20 4.92
CA HIS A 112 43.14 -30.15 5.85
C HIS A 112 41.74 -30.50 6.36
N GLN A 113 41.66 -31.08 7.55
CA GLN A 113 40.44 -31.17 8.35
C GLN A 113 40.05 -29.76 8.75
N GLY A 114 39.37 -29.04 7.86
CA GLY A 114 38.53 -27.92 8.22
C GLY A 114 37.38 -28.48 9.04
N ALA A 115 37.29 -28.12 10.31
CA ALA A 115 36.16 -28.44 11.17
C ALA A 115 34.86 -28.22 10.40
N SER A 116 34.15 -29.29 10.06
CA SER A 116 32.83 -29.21 9.43
C SER A 116 31.91 -28.45 10.39
N VAL A 117 31.45 -27.29 9.98
CA VAL A 117 30.47 -26.51 10.76
C VAL A 117 29.26 -27.43 10.92
N PRO A 118 28.81 -27.72 12.17
CA PRO A 118 27.79 -28.72 12.44
C PRO A 118 26.40 -28.39 11.97
N ILE A 119 26.24 -27.47 10.99
CA ILE A 119 24.96 -27.05 10.46
C ILE A 119 24.20 -28.21 9.79
N ASP A 120 24.91 -29.16 9.17
CA ASP A 120 24.28 -30.31 8.52
C ASP A 120 23.71 -31.32 9.51
N LEU A 121 24.14 -31.27 10.78
CA LEU A 121 23.66 -32.12 11.86
C LEU A 121 22.33 -31.63 12.46
N LEU A 122 21.90 -30.39 12.12
CA LEU A 122 20.67 -29.85 12.66
C LEU A 122 19.44 -30.54 12.08
N PRO A 123 18.43 -30.85 12.92
CA PRO A 123 17.15 -31.39 12.46
C PRO A 123 16.40 -30.42 11.52
N ASP A 124 15.60 -30.96 10.61
CA ASP A 124 14.87 -30.18 9.61
C ASP A 124 13.89 -29.16 10.21
N HIS A 125 13.28 -29.48 11.36
CA HIS A 125 12.38 -28.55 12.04
C HIS A 125 13.09 -27.25 12.48
N ILE A 126 14.36 -27.33 12.91
CA ILE A 126 15.15 -26.15 13.28
C ILE A 126 15.44 -25.30 12.04
N PHE A 127 15.74 -25.93 10.88
CA PHE A 127 15.86 -25.19 9.62
C PHE A 127 14.56 -24.49 9.23
N LEU A 128 13.42 -25.17 9.37
CA LEU A 128 12.12 -24.58 9.07
C LEU A 128 11.81 -23.39 9.96
N ASP A 129 12.14 -23.46 11.26
CA ASP A 129 11.96 -22.34 12.19
C ASP A 129 12.83 -21.13 11.82
N VAL A 130 14.06 -21.39 11.36
CA VAL A 130 14.95 -20.34 10.85
C VAL A 130 14.41 -19.76 9.54
N PHE A 131 14.01 -20.63 8.61
CA PHE A 131 13.51 -20.23 7.29
C PHE A 131 12.19 -19.45 7.39
N ALA A 132 11.34 -19.77 8.36
CA ALA A 132 10.11 -19.05 8.63
C ALA A 132 10.31 -17.55 9.00
N ARG A 133 11.52 -17.20 9.44
CA ARG A 133 11.89 -15.82 9.78
C ARG A 133 12.55 -15.07 8.62
N LEU A 134 12.78 -15.73 7.49
CA LEU A 134 13.44 -15.14 6.34
C LEU A 134 12.44 -14.51 5.38
N PRO A 135 12.77 -13.37 4.78
CA PRO A 135 11.94 -12.79 3.72
C PRO A 135 12.01 -13.64 2.43
N THR A 136 10.98 -13.51 1.59
CA THR A 136 10.80 -14.28 0.34
C THR A 136 12.07 -14.39 -0.52
N ASN A 137 12.81 -13.29 -0.70
CA ASN A 137 14.03 -13.26 -1.50
C ASN A 137 15.17 -14.09 -0.88
N GLN A 138 15.24 -14.16 0.45
CA GLN A 138 16.24 -14.98 1.15
C GLN A 138 15.86 -16.46 1.08
N LEU A 139 14.59 -16.81 1.23
CA LEU A 139 14.11 -18.19 1.02
C LEU A 139 14.49 -18.71 -0.37
N CYS A 140 14.28 -17.90 -1.42
CA CYS A 140 14.69 -18.24 -2.78
C CYS A 140 16.21 -18.43 -2.91
N ARG A 141 17.02 -17.72 -2.12
CA ARG A 141 18.48 -17.91 -2.08
C ARG A 141 18.85 -19.19 -1.34
N CYS A 142 18.21 -19.49 -0.20
CA CYS A 142 18.40 -20.72 0.54
C CYS A 142 18.11 -21.96 -0.32
N ALA A 143 17.07 -21.93 -1.13
CA ALA A 143 16.73 -22.98 -2.07
C ALA A 143 17.84 -23.30 -3.11
N ARG A 144 18.87 -22.46 -3.25
CA ARG A 144 19.98 -22.65 -4.19
C ARG A 144 21.25 -23.20 -3.54
N VAL A 145 21.25 -23.44 -2.24
CA VAL A 145 22.44 -23.85 -1.50
C VAL A 145 22.74 -25.35 -1.71
N CYS A 146 21.77 -26.22 -1.42
CA CYS A 146 21.88 -27.65 -1.62
C CYS A 146 20.48 -28.29 -1.76
N ARG A 147 20.41 -29.61 -2.08
CA ARG A 147 19.14 -30.35 -2.24
C ARG A 147 18.30 -30.36 -0.97
N ARG A 148 18.92 -30.53 0.21
CA ARG A 148 18.21 -30.48 1.50
C ARG A 148 17.57 -29.11 1.74
N TRP A 149 18.34 -28.04 1.57
CA TRP A 149 17.83 -26.68 1.72
C TRP A 149 16.79 -26.32 0.66
N TYR A 150 16.93 -26.85 -0.57
CA TYR A 150 15.90 -26.70 -1.59
C TYR A 150 14.57 -27.26 -1.13
N ASN A 151 14.54 -28.52 -0.65
CA ASN A 151 13.31 -29.17 -0.20
C ASN A 151 12.69 -28.43 0.99
N LEU A 152 13.51 -28.04 1.97
CA LEU A 152 13.04 -27.29 3.14
C LEU A 152 12.55 -25.89 2.78
N ALA A 153 13.23 -25.18 1.88
CA ALA A 153 12.82 -23.81 1.49
C ALA A 153 11.50 -23.76 0.71
N TRP A 154 11.13 -24.85 0.05
CA TRP A 154 9.84 -24.97 -0.65
C TRP A 154 8.73 -25.62 0.19
N ASP A 155 8.96 -25.84 1.49
CA ASP A 155 7.90 -26.27 2.40
C ASP A 155 6.74 -25.26 2.39
N PRO A 156 5.49 -25.67 2.07
CA PRO A 156 4.35 -24.75 1.93
C PRO A 156 4.09 -23.87 3.16
N ARG A 157 4.43 -24.37 4.35
CA ARG A 157 4.26 -23.63 5.62
C ARG A 157 5.06 -22.33 5.70
N LEU A 158 6.14 -22.20 4.92
CA LEU A 158 6.99 -21.02 4.86
C LEU A 158 6.39 -19.91 3.95
N TRP A 159 5.42 -20.27 3.10
CA TRP A 159 4.90 -19.41 2.03
C TRP A 159 3.52 -18.82 2.31
N ARG A 160 3.20 -18.60 3.58
CA ARG A 160 1.96 -17.89 3.96
C ARG A 160 1.97 -16.43 3.51
N SER A 161 3.16 -15.84 3.37
CA SER A 161 3.34 -14.46 2.94
C SER A 161 4.41 -14.36 1.87
N ILE A 162 4.04 -13.81 0.71
CA ILE A 162 4.97 -13.52 -0.38
C ILE A 162 5.11 -12.01 -0.50
N ARG A 163 6.36 -11.51 -0.47
CA ARG A 163 6.68 -10.11 -0.70
C ARG A 163 7.61 -9.99 -1.90
N LEU A 164 7.11 -9.33 -2.95
CA LEU A 164 7.85 -9.05 -4.17
C LEU A 164 8.20 -7.56 -4.19
N THR A 165 9.45 -7.23 -4.42
CA THR A 165 9.93 -5.85 -4.46
C THR A 165 10.84 -5.65 -5.67
N GLY A 166 10.74 -4.50 -6.30
CA GLY A 166 11.65 -4.04 -7.35
C GLY A 166 11.05 -3.95 -8.75
N ASP A 167 11.45 -2.91 -9.47
CA ASP A 167 10.96 -2.59 -10.82
C ASP A 167 11.51 -3.49 -11.93
N VAL A 168 12.62 -4.19 -11.65
CA VAL A 168 13.36 -5.01 -12.65
C VAL A 168 12.76 -6.41 -12.78
N LEU A 169 11.98 -6.85 -11.81
CA LEU A 169 11.42 -8.20 -11.77
C LEU A 169 10.25 -8.34 -12.77
N HIS A 170 10.27 -9.41 -13.56
CA HIS A 170 9.08 -9.83 -14.31
C HIS A 170 8.07 -10.49 -13.34
N VAL A 171 7.27 -9.66 -12.66
CA VAL A 171 6.43 -10.06 -11.54
C VAL A 171 5.41 -11.11 -11.94
N ASP A 172 4.74 -10.96 -13.07
CA ASP A 172 3.77 -11.95 -13.58
C ASP A 172 4.42 -13.33 -13.77
N ARG A 173 5.66 -13.35 -14.28
CA ARG A 173 6.42 -14.60 -14.43
C ARG A 173 6.82 -15.17 -13.08
N ALA A 174 7.25 -14.32 -12.16
CA ALA A 174 7.62 -14.74 -10.79
C ALA A 174 6.41 -15.34 -10.06
N LEU A 175 5.25 -14.69 -10.10
CA LEU A 175 4.01 -15.22 -9.54
C LEU A 175 3.64 -16.57 -10.13
N ARG A 176 3.69 -16.71 -11.46
CA ARG A 176 3.40 -17.98 -12.13
C ARG A 176 4.35 -19.10 -11.72
N VAL A 177 5.64 -18.81 -11.56
CA VAL A 177 6.62 -19.81 -11.12
C VAL A 177 6.41 -20.18 -9.65
N LEU A 178 6.17 -19.19 -8.78
CA LEU A 178 5.94 -19.40 -7.36
C LEU A 178 4.66 -20.20 -7.13
N THR A 179 3.54 -19.81 -7.70
CA THR A 179 2.26 -20.52 -7.56
C THR A 179 2.38 -21.97 -8.08
N ARG A 180 3.00 -22.18 -9.24
CA ARG A 180 3.21 -23.52 -9.79
C ARG A 180 4.06 -24.41 -8.86
N ARG A 181 5.03 -23.84 -8.15
CA ARG A 181 5.84 -24.59 -7.18
C ARG A 181 5.10 -24.90 -5.90
N LEU A 182 4.27 -23.98 -5.43
CA LEU A 182 3.51 -24.14 -4.20
C LEU A 182 2.25 -25.01 -4.36
N CYS A 183 1.83 -25.28 -5.60
CA CYS A 183 0.71 -26.16 -5.93
C CYS A 183 1.12 -27.60 -6.23
N GLN A 184 2.29 -28.07 -5.77
CA GLN A 184 2.80 -29.42 -6.10
C GLN A 184 1.94 -30.54 -5.49
N ASP A 185 1.44 -30.33 -4.28
CA ASP A 185 0.68 -31.35 -3.54
C ASP A 185 -0.81 -31.37 -3.92
N THR A 186 -1.34 -30.23 -4.37
CA THR A 186 -2.73 -30.10 -4.85
C THR A 186 -2.69 -29.40 -6.20
N PRO A 187 -3.05 -30.08 -7.30
CA PRO A 187 -2.98 -29.51 -8.64
C PRO A 187 -3.74 -28.18 -8.72
N ASN A 188 -3.02 -27.12 -9.08
CA ASN A 188 -3.52 -25.76 -9.29
C ASN A 188 -4.04 -24.99 -8.06
N VAL A 189 -3.84 -25.49 -6.83
CA VAL A 189 -4.33 -24.79 -5.62
C VAL A 189 -3.21 -24.64 -4.59
N CYS A 190 -2.96 -23.39 -4.16
CA CYS A 190 -2.06 -23.04 -3.08
C CYS A 190 -2.88 -22.59 -1.86
N LEU A 191 -3.20 -23.50 -0.98
CA LEU A 191 -4.05 -23.25 0.21
C LEU A 191 -3.35 -22.47 1.32
N MET A 192 -2.02 -22.35 1.28
CA MET A 192 -1.27 -21.75 2.38
C MET A 192 -1.00 -20.25 2.21
N LEU A 193 -1.17 -19.69 1.00
CA LEU A 193 -0.87 -18.28 0.77
C LEU A 193 -2.00 -17.38 1.26
N GLU A 194 -1.75 -16.65 2.34
CA GLU A 194 -2.67 -15.71 2.96
C GLU A 194 -2.37 -14.26 2.61
N THR A 195 -1.10 -13.92 2.33
CA THR A 195 -0.66 -12.55 2.11
C THR A 195 0.22 -12.43 0.87
N LEU A 196 -0.16 -11.55 -0.04
CA LEU A 196 0.66 -11.15 -1.19
C LEU A 196 0.90 -9.64 -1.15
N VAL A 197 2.17 -9.25 -1.13
CA VAL A 197 2.62 -7.86 -1.23
C VAL A 197 3.47 -7.72 -2.48
N ALA A 198 3.00 -6.92 -3.44
CA ALA A 198 3.69 -6.61 -4.69
C ALA A 198 3.67 -5.10 -4.98
N SER A 199 3.61 -4.29 -3.92
CA SER A 199 3.58 -2.83 -4.02
C SER A 199 4.83 -2.28 -4.71
N GLY A 200 4.64 -1.29 -5.59
CA GLY A 200 5.70 -0.69 -6.40
C GLY A 200 6.17 -1.55 -7.57
N CYS A 201 5.56 -2.70 -7.81
CA CYS A 201 5.90 -3.56 -8.95
C CYS A 201 5.22 -3.06 -10.23
N ARG A 202 5.78 -2.04 -10.89
CA ARG A 202 5.21 -1.39 -12.09
C ARG A 202 4.92 -2.33 -13.26
N ARG A 203 5.59 -3.49 -13.32
CA ARG A 203 5.41 -4.51 -14.36
C ARG A 203 4.37 -5.57 -14.01
N LEU A 204 3.74 -5.49 -12.83
CA LEU A 204 2.61 -6.35 -12.50
C LEU A 204 1.41 -5.97 -13.38
N THR A 205 0.80 -6.96 -14.02
CA THR A 205 -0.39 -6.79 -14.85
C THR A 205 -1.55 -7.67 -14.34
N ASP A 206 -2.71 -7.51 -14.96
CA ASP A 206 -3.89 -8.31 -14.66
C ASP A 206 -3.62 -9.83 -14.78
N ARG A 207 -2.72 -10.23 -15.68
CA ARG A 207 -2.34 -11.65 -15.86
C ARG A 207 -1.65 -12.23 -14.62
N GLY A 208 -0.84 -11.44 -13.93
CA GLY A 208 -0.20 -11.86 -12.69
C GLY A 208 -1.22 -12.08 -11.58
N LEU A 209 -2.16 -11.13 -11.42
CA LEU A 209 -3.22 -11.22 -10.41
C LEU A 209 -4.24 -12.32 -10.74
N LEU A 210 -4.57 -12.53 -12.03
CA LEU A 210 -5.40 -13.65 -12.45
C LEU A 210 -4.78 -15.01 -12.04
N THR A 211 -3.47 -15.16 -12.23
CA THR A 211 -2.74 -16.36 -11.78
C THR A 211 -2.89 -16.57 -10.27
N VAL A 212 -2.77 -15.50 -9.47
CA VAL A 212 -2.94 -15.55 -8.00
C VAL A 212 -4.38 -15.91 -7.63
N ALA A 213 -5.36 -15.24 -8.24
CA ALA A 213 -6.77 -15.48 -7.99
C ALA A 213 -7.17 -16.93 -8.29
N GLN A 214 -6.62 -17.51 -9.36
CA GLN A 214 -6.89 -18.90 -9.74
C GLN A 214 -6.25 -19.92 -8.79
N CYS A 215 -5.08 -19.61 -8.26
CA CYS A 215 -4.30 -20.58 -7.49
C CYS A 215 -4.41 -20.41 -5.97
N CYS A 216 -4.80 -19.24 -5.45
CA CYS A 216 -4.69 -18.90 -4.03
C CYS A 216 -6.04 -18.46 -3.42
N PRO A 217 -7.01 -19.38 -3.23
CA PRO A 217 -8.35 -19.04 -2.74
C PRO A 217 -8.36 -18.56 -1.28
N GLU A 218 -7.34 -18.92 -0.49
CA GLU A 218 -7.22 -18.52 0.93
C GLU A 218 -6.56 -17.16 1.15
N LEU A 219 -6.38 -16.38 0.06
CA LEU A 219 -5.77 -15.06 0.15
C LEU A 219 -6.62 -14.12 0.99
N ARG A 220 -6.03 -13.58 2.08
CA ARG A 220 -6.65 -12.64 3.02
C ARG A 220 -6.18 -11.21 2.84
N ARG A 221 -4.95 -11.02 2.35
CA ARG A 221 -4.31 -9.72 2.20
C ARG A 221 -3.62 -9.60 0.86
N LEU A 222 -4.01 -8.58 0.09
CA LEU A 222 -3.40 -8.20 -1.18
C LEU A 222 -2.97 -6.74 -1.14
N GLU A 223 -1.70 -6.47 -1.38
CA GLU A 223 -1.14 -5.13 -1.53
C GLU A 223 -0.47 -5.01 -2.89
N VAL A 224 -1.01 -4.16 -3.75
CA VAL A 224 -0.51 -3.88 -5.10
C VAL A 224 -0.38 -2.38 -5.35
N ALA A 225 -0.06 -1.63 -4.29
CA ALA A 225 0.10 -0.19 -4.36
C ALA A 225 1.09 0.23 -5.46
N GLY A 226 0.72 1.24 -6.28
CA GLY A 226 1.55 1.75 -7.36
C GLY A 226 1.70 0.82 -8.57
N CYS A 227 0.83 -0.19 -8.71
CA CYS A 227 0.81 -1.08 -9.86
C CYS A 227 -0.12 -0.53 -10.95
N TYR A 228 0.35 0.39 -11.78
CA TYR A 228 -0.46 1.14 -12.77
C TYR A 228 -1.14 0.30 -13.86
N ASN A 229 -0.71 -0.96 -14.04
CA ASN A 229 -1.27 -1.87 -15.05
C ASN A 229 -2.35 -2.80 -14.50
N VAL A 230 -2.66 -2.70 -13.20
CA VAL A 230 -3.77 -3.42 -12.57
C VAL A 230 -5.07 -2.67 -12.85
N SER A 231 -6.07 -3.39 -13.34
CA SER A 231 -7.40 -2.85 -13.69
C SER A 231 -8.53 -3.41 -12.83
N ASN A 232 -9.76 -2.95 -13.07
CA ASN A 232 -10.97 -3.48 -12.43
C ASN A 232 -11.14 -4.99 -12.69
N ASP A 233 -10.76 -5.48 -13.89
CA ASP A 233 -10.89 -6.90 -14.23
C ASP A 233 -10.04 -7.79 -13.32
N ALA A 234 -8.80 -7.36 -13.04
CA ALA A 234 -7.94 -8.10 -12.12
C ALA A 234 -8.50 -8.12 -10.68
N VAL A 235 -9.00 -6.98 -10.22
CA VAL A 235 -9.62 -6.87 -8.88
C VAL A 235 -10.89 -7.73 -8.82
N PHE A 236 -11.73 -7.70 -9.84
CA PHE A 236 -12.91 -8.56 -9.95
C PHE A 236 -12.55 -10.05 -9.83
N GLU A 237 -11.56 -10.52 -10.58
CA GLU A 237 -11.11 -11.92 -10.51
C GLU A 237 -10.61 -12.31 -9.11
N VAL A 238 -9.89 -11.40 -8.44
CA VAL A 238 -9.41 -11.64 -7.08
C VAL A 238 -10.58 -11.72 -6.09
N VAL A 239 -11.47 -10.73 -6.06
CA VAL A 239 -12.56 -10.71 -5.08
C VAL A 239 -13.58 -11.84 -5.31
N SER A 240 -13.73 -12.30 -6.56
CA SER A 240 -14.62 -13.39 -6.92
C SER A 240 -14.09 -14.77 -6.51
N ARG A 241 -12.76 -14.95 -6.51
CA ARG A 241 -12.10 -16.24 -6.25
C ARG A 241 -11.47 -16.37 -4.88
N CYS A 242 -11.25 -15.26 -4.19
CA CYS A 242 -10.66 -15.21 -2.86
C CYS A 242 -11.69 -14.68 -1.84
N PRO A 243 -12.67 -15.50 -1.40
CA PRO A 243 -13.78 -15.05 -0.54
C PRO A 243 -13.32 -14.57 0.85
N ASN A 244 -12.12 -15.00 1.28
CA ASN A 244 -11.52 -14.64 2.56
C ASN A 244 -10.71 -13.35 2.52
N LEU A 245 -10.74 -12.58 1.41
CA LEU A 245 -9.96 -11.35 1.26
C LEU A 245 -10.53 -10.25 2.17
N GLU A 246 -9.77 -9.89 3.21
CA GLU A 246 -10.14 -8.89 4.20
C GLU A 246 -9.40 -7.55 4.01
N HIS A 247 -8.23 -7.57 3.39
CA HIS A 247 -7.37 -6.41 3.21
C HIS A 247 -6.96 -6.25 1.76
N LEU A 248 -7.30 -5.12 1.17
CA LEU A 248 -6.95 -4.77 -0.20
C LEU A 248 -6.34 -3.37 -0.25
N ASP A 249 -5.12 -3.28 -0.76
CA ASP A 249 -4.43 -2.02 -1.06
C ASP A 249 -4.17 -1.94 -2.58
N VAL A 250 -4.92 -1.07 -3.23
CA VAL A 250 -4.80 -0.73 -4.67
C VAL A 250 -4.41 0.74 -4.85
N SER A 251 -3.79 1.33 -3.83
CA SER A 251 -3.37 2.73 -3.88
C SER A 251 -2.46 2.99 -5.08
N GLY A 252 -2.70 4.10 -5.80
CA GLY A 252 -1.98 4.44 -7.02
C GLY A 252 -2.28 3.56 -8.24
N CYS A 253 -3.23 2.64 -8.18
CA CYS A 253 -3.69 1.89 -9.35
C CYS A 253 -4.69 2.72 -10.15
N SER A 254 -4.20 3.55 -11.07
CA SER A 254 -5.00 4.55 -11.79
C SER A 254 -6.15 3.98 -12.65
N LYS A 255 -6.10 2.69 -12.98
CA LYS A 255 -7.15 2.00 -13.74
C LYS A 255 -8.23 1.35 -12.86
N VAL A 256 -8.06 1.37 -11.53
CA VAL A 256 -9.04 0.82 -10.59
C VAL A 256 -10.02 1.92 -10.22
N THR A 257 -11.26 1.78 -10.65
CA THR A 257 -12.35 2.74 -10.44
C THR A 257 -13.53 2.16 -9.68
N CYS A 258 -13.64 0.85 -9.58
CA CYS A 258 -14.69 0.17 -8.83
C CYS A 258 -14.23 -1.22 -8.35
N ILE A 259 -14.94 -1.76 -7.38
CA ILE A 259 -14.79 -3.14 -6.89
C ILE A 259 -16.19 -3.74 -6.81
N SER A 260 -16.44 -4.80 -7.59
CA SER A 260 -17.76 -5.44 -7.67
C SER A 260 -17.64 -6.94 -7.85
N LEU A 261 -18.71 -7.66 -7.62
CA LEU A 261 -18.86 -9.09 -7.96
C LEU A 261 -19.59 -9.30 -9.29
N THR A 262 -19.97 -8.22 -9.97
CA THR A 262 -20.63 -8.24 -11.28
C THR A 262 -19.72 -7.57 -12.30
N ARG A 263 -19.57 -8.18 -13.49
CA ARG A 263 -18.78 -7.60 -14.58
C ARG A 263 -19.47 -6.40 -15.25
N GLU A 264 -20.78 -6.39 -15.22
CA GLU A 264 -21.55 -5.28 -15.76
C GLU A 264 -21.81 -4.26 -14.65
N VAL A 265 -21.31 -3.05 -14.81
CA VAL A 265 -21.68 -1.88 -14.02
C VAL A 265 -23.08 -1.43 -14.47
N SER A 266 -24.03 -2.31 -14.30
CA SER A 266 -25.43 -1.99 -14.55
C SER A 266 -25.99 -1.34 -13.31
N LEU A 267 -26.02 -0.02 -13.30
CA LEU A 267 -26.48 0.89 -12.24
C LEU A 267 -27.90 0.61 -11.69
N LYS A 268 -28.57 -0.44 -12.14
CA LYS A 268 -29.98 -0.73 -11.83
C LYS A 268 -30.25 -2.02 -11.06
N LEU A 269 -29.26 -2.85 -10.81
CA LEU A 269 -29.46 -4.06 -10.02
C LEU A 269 -28.87 -3.88 -8.62
N SER A 270 -29.75 -3.75 -7.64
CA SER A 270 -29.39 -3.99 -6.24
C SER A 270 -28.64 -5.30 -6.14
N PRO A 271 -27.54 -5.39 -5.35
CA PRO A 271 -26.81 -6.64 -5.21
C PRO A 271 -27.78 -7.75 -4.89
N MET A 272 -27.77 -8.81 -5.69
CA MET A 272 -28.55 -10.01 -5.43
C MET A 272 -28.25 -10.43 -3.99
N HIS A 273 -29.29 -10.57 -3.17
CA HIS A 273 -29.18 -10.94 -1.76
C HIS A 273 -28.29 -12.18 -1.63
N GLY A 274 -27.06 -12.00 -1.07
CA GLY A 274 -26.20 -13.10 -0.67
C GLY A 274 -24.72 -13.02 -1.02
N GLN A 275 -24.29 -12.24 -2.00
CA GLN A 275 -22.87 -12.16 -2.35
C GLN A 275 -22.26 -10.82 -1.87
N GLN A 276 -21.55 -10.87 -0.75
CA GLN A 276 -20.82 -9.74 -0.20
C GLN A 276 -19.33 -10.02 -0.21
N ILE A 277 -18.54 -8.96 -0.44
CA ILE A 277 -17.09 -9.01 -0.38
C ILE A 277 -16.66 -8.80 1.07
N SER A 278 -15.79 -9.68 1.59
CA SER A 278 -15.36 -9.69 2.99
C SER A 278 -14.36 -8.58 3.36
N ILE A 279 -14.09 -7.64 2.44
CA ILE A 279 -13.07 -6.59 2.64
C ILE A 279 -13.45 -5.69 3.81
N ARG A 280 -12.54 -5.57 4.76
CA ARG A 280 -12.62 -4.68 5.93
C ARG A 280 -11.68 -3.49 5.87
N TYR A 281 -10.55 -3.66 5.20
CA TYR A 281 -9.56 -2.62 4.94
C TYR A 281 -9.42 -2.40 3.44
N LEU A 282 -9.64 -1.17 2.99
CA LEU A 282 -9.48 -0.77 1.59
C LEU A 282 -8.70 0.52 1.49
N ASP A 283 -7.59 0.48 0.75
CA ASP A 283 -6.82 1.68 0.40
C ASP A 283 -6.89 1.91 -1.12
N MET A 284 -7.48 3.03 -1.50
CA MET A 284 -7.60 3.53 -2.87
C MET A 284 -6.97 4.91 -3.01
N THR A 285 -6.01 5.23 -2.14
CA THR A 285 -5.24 6.47 -2.25
C THR A 285 -4.67 6.62 -3.67
N ASP A 286 -4.73 7.82 -4.25
CA ASP A 286 -4.27 8.10 -5.62
C ASP A 286 -5.02 7.37 -6.75
N CYS A 287 -6.19 6.81 -6.50
CA CYS A 287 -7.07 6.33 -7.55
C CYS A 287 -7.81 7.53 -8.19
N LEU A 288 -7.10 8.26 -9.07
CA LEU A 288 -7.55 9.56 -9.59
C LEU A 288 -8.83 9.49 -10.44
N ALA A 289 -9.14 8.33 -10.99
CA ALA A 289 -10.32 8.10 -11.83
C ALA A 289 -11.54 7.59 -11.04
N LEU A 290 -11.42 7.39 -9.72
CA LEU A 290 -12.54 6.98 -8.88
C LEU A 290 -13.55 8.12 -8.77
N GLU A 291 -14.81 7.83 -9.13
CA GLU A 291 -15.98 8.72 -9.07
C GLU A 291 -17.00 8.21 -8.04
N ASP A 292 -18.05 8.99 -7.81
CA ASP A 292 -19.08 8.66 -6.82
C ASP A 292 -19.82 7.36 -7.13
N GLU A 293 -20.08 7.06 -8.40
CA GLU A 293 -20.68 5.78 -8.84
C GLU A 293 -19.79 4.58 -8.54
N GLY A 294 -18.48 4.76 -8.73
CA GLY A 294 -17.51 3.75 -8.37
C GLY A 294 -17.50 3.49 -6.87
N LEU A 295 -17.52 4.55 -6.05
CA LEU A 295 -17.60 4.42 -4.60
C LEU A 295 -18.95 3.84 -4.14
N HIS A 296 -20.06 4.19 -4.79
CA HIS A 296 -21.37 3.58 -4.57
C HIS A 296 -21.30 2.06 -4.79
N THR A 297 -20.75 1.63 -5.93
CA THR A 297 -20.58 0.20 -6.25
C THR A 297 -19.74 -0.51 -5.20
N ILE A 298 -18.61 0.08 -4.81
CA ILE A 298 -17.74 -0.47 -3.75
C ILE A 298 -18.50 -0.61 -2.43
N ALA A 299 -19.19 0.44 -2.00
CA ALA A 299 -19.93 0.44 -0.75
C ALA A 299 -21.04 -0.61 -0.71
N ALA A 300 -21.76 -0.77 -1.82
CA ALA A 300 -22.84 -1.73 -1.96
C ALA A 300 -22.37 -3.19 -1.87
N HIS A 301 -21.15 -3.50 -2.35
CA HIS A 301 -20.57 -4.84 -2.31
C HIS A 301 -19.69 -5.11 -1.07
N CYS A 302 -19.04 -4.07 -0.52
CA CYS A 302 -18.09 -4.17 0.59
C CYS A 302 -18.70 -3.63 1.90
N THR A 303 -19.86 -4.11 2.32
CA THR A 303 -20.61 -3.57 3.49
C THR A 303 -19.91 -3.76 4.83
N GLN A 304 -18.88 -4.59 4.90
CA GLN A 304 -18.08 -4.85 6.12
C GLN A 304 -16.89 -3.90 6.29
N LEU A 305 -16.75 -2.86 5.44
CA LEU A 305 -15.65 -1.90 5.54
C LEU A 305 -15.57 -1.27 6.92
N THR A 306 -14.37 -1.28 7.47
CA THR A 306 -14.02 -0.64 8.74
C THR A 306 -12.95 0.43 8.59
N HIS A 307 -12.07 0.29 7.59
CA HIS A 307 -10.99 1.22 7.27
C HIS A 307 -11.05 1.53 5.78
N LEU A 308 -11.15 2.79 5.43
CA LEU A 308 -11.24 3.25 4.04
C LEU A 308 -10.37 4.49 3.83
N TYR A 309 -9.45 4.39 2.88
CA TYR A 309 -8.56 5.48 2.52
C TYR A 309 -8.77 5.86 1.05
N LEU A 310 -9.21 7.10 0.83
CA LEU A 310 -9.58 7.70 -0.46
C LEU A 310 -8.78 8.98 -0.73
N ARG A 311 -7.57 9.06 -0.16
CA ARG A 311 -6.74 10.24 -0.29
C ARG A 311 -6.43 10.53 -1.77
N ARG A 312 -6.55 11.79 -2.17
CA ARG A 312 -6.33 12.27 -3.55
C ARG A 312 -7.23 11.64 -4.61
N CYS A 313 -8.41 11.14 -4.22
CA CYS A 313 -9.44 10.76 -5.19
C CYS A 313 -10.14 12.03 -5.66
N MET A 314 -9.61 12.65 -6.73
CA MET A 314 -9.92 14.04 -7.14
C MET A 314 -11.33 14.24 -7.69
N ARG A 315 -12.05 13.18 -8.01
CA ARG A 315 -13.41 13.23 -8.58
C ARG A 315 -14.52 12.95 -7.58
N LEU A 316 -14.14 12.51 -6.35
CA LEU A 316 -15.11 12.23 -5.29
C LEU A 316 -15.74 13.51 -4.75
N THR A 317 -17.04 13.45 -4.52
CA THR A 317 -17.85 14.52 -3.94
C THR A 317 -18.54 14.07 -2.64
N ASP A 318 -19.37 14.93 -2.09
CA ASP A 318 -20.20 14.65 -0.91
C ASP A 318 -21.21 13.52 -1.14
N GLU A 319 -21.62 13.31 -2.40
CA GLU A 319 -22.57 12.27 -2.77
C GLU A 319 -21.96 10.86 -2.62
N GLY A 320 -20.71 10.68 -3.03
CA GLY A 320 -19.99 9.41 -2.79
C GLY A 320 -19.90 9.07 -1.30
N LEU A 321 -19.67 10.07 -0.43
CA LEU A 321 -19.64 9.90 1.02
C LEU A 321 -21.03 9.54 1.59
N ARG A 322 -22.10 10.05 1.00
CA ARG A 322 -23.47 9.68 1.36
C ARG A 322 -23.72 8.20 1.12
N TYR A 323 -23.34 7.67 -0.05
CA TYR A 323 -23.45 6.24 -0.34
C TYR A 323 -22.62 5.39 0.61
N LEU A 324 -21.37 5.80 0.87
CA LEU A 324 -20.50 5.10 1.82
C LEU A 324 -21.18 4.89 3.19
N VAL A 325 -21.76 5.95 3.74
CA VAL A 325 -22.36 5.89 5.07
C VAL A 325 -23.62 5.03 5.10
N ILE A 326 -24.41 5.04 4.01
CA ILE A 326 -25.62 4.22 3.88
C ILE A 326 -25.28 2.72 3.90
N TYR A 327 -24.28 2.30 3.12
CA TYR A 327 -23.97 0.88 2.93
C TYR A 327 -22.91 0.35 3.90
N CYS A 328 -22.01 1.20 4.39
CA CYS A 328 -20.89 0.81 5.26
C CYS A 328 -20.94 1.46 6.65
N PRO A 329 -21.97 1.22 7.47
CA PRO A 329 -22.12 1.85 8.77
C PRO A 329 -21.08 1.39 9.80
N ALA A 330 -20.24 0.40 9.49
CA ALA A 330 -19.20 -0.14 10.36
C ALA A 330 -17.86 0.62 10.26
N VAL A 331 -17.74 1.63 9.39
CA VAL A 331 -16.52 2.41 9.18
C VAL A 331 -16.08 3.10 10.48
N ARG A 332 -14.82 2.91 10.81
CA ARG A 332 -14.14 3.46 11.99
C ARG A 332 -13.02 4.41 11.62
N GLU A 333 -12.39 4.18 10.50
CA GLU A 333 -11.29 4.98 9.98
C GLU A 333 -11.59 5.39 8.55
N LEU A 334 -11.59 6.70 8.30
CA LEU A 334 -11.85 7.28 6.99
C LEU A 334 -10.84 8.38 6.70
N SER A 335 -10.25 8.34 5.52
CA SER A 335 -9.43 9.43 4.98
C SER A 335 -9.94 9.85 3.61
N VAL A 336 -10.28 11.12 3.48
CA VAL A 336 -10.65 11.79 2.23
C VAL A 336 -9.76 13.02 1.99
N SER A 337 -8.54 12.96 2.52
CA SER A 337 -7.57 14.03 2.38
C SER A 337 -7.29 14.35 0.91
N ASP A 338 -7.07 15.64 0.61
CA ASP A 338 -6.82 16.13 -0.75
C ASP A 338 -7.97 15.86 -1.76
N CYS A 339 -9.21 15.62 -1.27
CA CYS A 339 -10.41 15.50 -2.11
C CYS A 339 -11.10 16.86 -2.22
N ARG A 340 -10.79 17.61 -3.26
CA ARG A 340 -11.16 19.05 -3.42
C ARG A 340 -12.65 19.35 -3.51
N TYR A 341 -13.48 18.35 -3.80
CA TYR A 341 -14.93 18.53 -3.92
C TYR A 341 -15.69 18.13 -2.65
N VAL A 342 -14.99 17.52 -1.67
CA VAL A 342 -15.58 17.23 -0.36
C VAL A 342 -15.73 18.51 0.44
N SER A 343 -16.92 18.71 1.01
CA SER A 343 -17.32 19.91 1.74
C SER A 343 -17.94 19.61 3.11
N ASP A 344 -18.48 20.62 3.78
CA ASP A 344 -19.23 20.47 5.03
C ASP A 344 -20.43 19.53 4.90
N PHE A 345 -21.03 19.44 3.72
CA PHE A 345 -22.12 18.49 3.47
C PHE A 345 -21.62 17.05 3.55
N GLY A 346 -20.44 16.77 3.01
CA GLY A 346 -19.81 15.47 3.15
C GLY A 346 -19.52 15.12 4.62
N LEU A 347 -19.04 16.08 5.41
CA LEU A 347 -18.83 15.88 6.85
C LEU A 347 -20.14 15.64 7.62
N ARG A 348 -21.24 16.29 7.21
CA ARG A 348 -22.57 16.01 7.76
C ARG A 348 -22.99 14.56 7.50
N GLU A 349 -22.73 14.04 6.30
CA GLU A 349 -22.99 12.63 5.99
C GLU A 349 -22.09 11.70 6.80
N ILE A 350 -20.78 11.95 6.86
CA ILE A 350 -19.82 11.19 7.68
C ILE A 350 -20.22 11.16 9.16
N ALA A 351 -20.79 12.26 9.68
CA ALA A 351 -21.22 12.35 11.07
C ALA A 351 -22.30 11.32 11.44
N LYS A 352 -23.05 10.77 10.48
CA LYS A 352 -24.02 9.67 10.69
C LYS A 352 -23.35 8.34 11.10
N LEU A 353 -22.02 8.20 10.95
CA LEU A 353 -21.26 7.08 11.51
C LEU A 353 -21.21 7.12 13.04
N GLU A 354 -21.52 8.27 13.64
CA GLU A 354 -21.66 8.48 15.06
C GLU A 354 -20.44 8.01 15.89
N GLY A 355 -20.69 7.45 17.05
CA GLY A 355 -19.63 6.95 17.95
C GLY A 355 -18.80 5.75 17.42
N ARG A 356 -19.03 5.32 16.17
CA ARG A 356 -18.20 4.30 15.51
C ARG A 356 -16.94 4.91 14.94
N LEU A 357 -17.01 6.13 14.40
CA LEU A 357 -15.87 6.84 13.82
C LEU A 357 -14.83 7.17 14.89
N ARG A 358 -13.58 6.82 14.64
CA ARG A 358 -12.44 7.04 15.55
C ARG A 358 -11.29 7.81 14.91
N TYR A 359 -11.13 7.67 13.63
CA TYR A 359 -10.12 8.32 12.81
C TYR A 359 -10.79 8.99 11.63
N LEU A 360 -10.53 10.29 11.46
CA LEU A 360 -10.97 11.07 10.31
C LEU A 360 -9.82 11.92 9.80
N SER A 361 -9.55 11.85 8.49
CA SER A 361 -8.60 12.75 7.85
C SER A 361 -9.27 13.41 6.67
N VAL A 362 -9.31 14.72 6.72
CA VAL A 362 -9.90 15.65 5.72
C VAL A 362 -8.88 16.71 5.31
N ALA A 363 -7.60 16.41 5.46
CA ALA A 363 -6.53 17.36 5.18
C ALA A 363 -6.64 17.91 3.74
N HIS A 364 -6.37 19.19 3.59
CA HIS A 364 -6.41 19.91 2.31
C HIS A 364 -7.75 19.84 1.55
N CYS A 365 -8.86 19.64 2.27
CA CYS A 365 -10.21 19.82 1.73
C CYS A 365 -10.64 21.27 1.97
N GLY A 366 -10.34 22.16 1.04
CA GLY A 366 -10.51 23.61 1.21
C GLY A 366 -11.96 24.12 1.36
N LYS A 367 -12.97 23.25 1.13
CA LYS A 367 -14.40 23.57 1.34
C LYS A 367 -14.91 23.19 2.72
N ILE A 368 -14.02 22.69 3.60
CA ILE A 368 -14.39 22.33 4.97
C ILE A 368 -14.15 23.53 5.89
N THR A 369 -15.18 23.81 6.70
CA THR A 369 -15.20 24.90 7.67
C THR A 369 -15.63 24.42 9.06
N ASP A 370 -15.81 25.32 10.01
CA ASP A 370 -16.34 25.02 11.35
C ASP A 370 -17.70 24.31 11.31
N VAL A 371 -18.50 24.55 10.25
CA VAL A 371 -19.83 23.95 10.10
C VAL A 371 -19.72 22.44 9.97
N GLY A 372 -18.83 21.96 9.12
CA GLY A 372 -18.59 20.52 8.94
C GLY A 372 -18.01 19.88 10.22
N VAL A 373 -17.02 20.54 10.82
CA VAL A 373 -16.38 20.07 12.06
C VAL A 373 -17.39 20.00 13.21
N ARG A 374 -18.34 20.96 13.30
CA ARG A 374 -19.44 20.94 14.27
C ARG A 374 -20.31 19.70 14.17
N TYR A 375 -20.67 19.27 12.94
CA TYR A 375 -21.42 18.01 12.76
C TYR A 375 -20.64 16.80 13.26
N VAL A 376 -19.37 16.67 12.86
CA VAL A 376 -18.51 15.56 13.29
C VAL A 376 -18.33 15.58 14.81
N ALA A 377 -18.06 16.73 15.41
CA ALA A 377 -17.90 16.87 16.85
C ALA A 377 -19.17 16.43 17.60
N LYS A 378 -20.34 16.91 17.17
CA LYS A 378 -21.64 16.64 17.82
C LYS A 378 -21.99 15.15 17.84
N TYR A 379 -21.75 14.42 16.75
CA TYR A 379 -22.22 13.05 16.61
C TYR A 379 -21.12 12.01 16.83
N CYS A 380 -19.84 12.33 16.53
CA CYS A 380 -18.72 11.39 16.64
C CYS A 380 -17.95 11.55 17.97
N SER A 381 -18.63 11.47 19.12
CA SER A 381 -18.05 11.65 20.47
C SER A 381 -16.90 10.69 20.84
N ARG A 382 -16.66 9.66 20.05
CA ARG A 382 -15.56 8.70 20.24
C ARG A 382 -14.37 8.95 19.32
N LEU A 383 -14.34 10.09 18.62
CA LEU A 383 -13.24 10.49 17.75
C LEU A 383 -11.94 10.57 18.55
N ARG A 384 -10.89 9.95 18.03
CA ARG A 384 -9.55 9.88 18.65
C ARG A 384 -8.48 10.60 17.84
N TYR A 385 -8.68 10.64 16.54
CA TYR A 385 -7.77 11.25 15.60
C TYR A 385 -8.56 12.10 14.60
N LEU A 386 -8.16 13.36 14.48
CA LEU A 386 -8.64 14.26 13.44
C LEU A 386 -7.44 14.90 12.74
N ASN A 387 -7.43 14.82 11.41
CA ASN A 387 -6.52 15.59 10.59
C ASN A 387 -7.35 16.53 9.71
N ALA A 388 -7.31 17.81 10.02
CA ALA A 388 -7.92 18.90 9.28
C ALA A 388 -6.87 19.90 8.77
N ARG A 389 -5.63 19.42 8.58
CA ARG A 389 -4.54 20.23 8.07
C ARG A 389 -4.91 20.90 6.75
N GLY A 390 -4.67 22.21 6.60
CA GLY A 390 -4.94 22.95 5.37
C GLY A 390 -6.44 23.10 5.07
N CYS A 391 -7.32 22.94 6.08
CA CYS A 391 -8.71 23.40 6.02
C CYS A 391 -8.74 24.87 6.40
N GLU A 392 -8.61 25.76 5.42
CA GLU A 392 -8.42 27.20 5.64
C GLU A 392 -9.64 27.87 6.29
N GLY A 393 -10.84 27.29 6.15
CA GLY A 393 -12.08 27.77 6.78
C GLY A 393 -12.27 27.32 8.24
N LEU A 394 -11.28 26.62 8.84
CA LEU A 394 -11.33 26.22 10.24
C LEU A 394 -10.81 27.34 11.14
N THR A 395 -11.62 27.70 12.17
CA THR A 395 -11.33 28.76 13.14
C THR A 395 -11.34 28.23 14.57
N ASP A 396 -11.19 29.10 15.56
CA ASP A 396 -11.32 28.79 16.99
C ASP A 396 -12.68 28.19 17.35
N HIS A 397 -13.75 28.56 16.62
CA HIS A 397 -15.08 27.97 16.84
C HIS A 397 -15.10 26.46 16.51
N GLY A 398 -14.41 26.04 15.47
CA GLY A 398 -14.28 24.62 15.16
C GLY A 398 -13.57 23.86 16.27
N LEU A 399 -12.53 24.45 16.85
CA LEU A 399 -11.82 23.86 18.01
C LEU A 399 -12.70 23.83 19.27
N GLU A 400 -13.52 24.86 19.48
CA GLU A 400 -14.49 24.89 20.57
C GLU A 400 -15.50 23.73 20.49
N TYR A 401 -16.05 23.45 19.28
CA TYR A 401 -16.95 22.31 19.10
C TYR A 401 -16.25 20.97 19.39
N LEU A 402 -15.01 20.80 18.90
CA LEU A 402 -14.21 19.60 19.20
C LEU A 402 -13.92 19.44 20.68
N ALA A 403 -13.52 20.51 21.34
CA ALA A 403 -13.22 20.54 22.76
C ALA A 403 -14.42 20.09 23.60
N LYS A 404 -15.59 20.67 23.35
CA LYS A 404 -16.82 20.38 24.09
C LYS A 404 -17.36 18.98 23.87
N SER A 405 -17.17 18.41 22.68
CA SER A 405 -17.88 17.18 22.28
C SER A 405 -16.97 15.95 22.12
N CYS A 406 -15.65 16.12 21.97
CA CYS A 406 -14.71 15.04 21.70
C CYS A 406 -13.61 14.87 22.78
N PRO A 407 -13.96 14.58 24.06
CA PRO A 407 -12.97 14.47 25.15
C PRO A 407 -11.99 13.30 25.00
N LYS A 408 -12.26 12.40 24.06
CA LYS A 408 -11.39 11.23 23.76
C LYS A 408 -10.37 11.50 22.67
N LEU A 409 -10.25 12.74 22.19
CA LEU A 409 -9.29 13.13 21.17
C LEU A 409 -7.86 12.91 21.66
N LYS A 410 -7.07 12.19 20.86
CA LYS A 410 -5.67 11.85 21.18
C LYS A 410 -4.69 12.49 20.21
N SER A 411 -5.13 12.79 19.01
CA SER A 411 -4.30 13.37 17.96
C SER A 411 -5.11 14.35 17.15
N LEU A 412 -4.58 15.56 17.02
CA LEU A 412 -5.15 16.64 16.21
C LEU A 412 -4.06 17.23 15.34
N ASP A 413 -4.31 17.28 14.03
CA ASP A 413 -3.48 18.02 13.09
C ASP A 413 -4.34 19.12 12.44
N ILE A 414 -4.00 20.36 12.73
CA ILE A 414 -4.61 21.57 12.19
C ILE A 414 -3.54 22.50 11.60
N GLY A 415 -2.41 21.92 11.19
CA GLY A 415 -1.38 22.68 10.49
C GLY A 415 -1.92 23.37 9.25
N LYS A 416 -1.40 24.54 8.91
CA LYS A 416 -1.89 25.39 7.81
C LYS A 416 -3.37 25.78 7.93
N CYS A 417 -3.85 26.02 9.14
CA CYS A 417 -5.15 26.63 9.41
C CYS A 417 -4.91 28.05 9.95
N PRO A 418 -4.89 29.09 9.08
CA PRO A 418 -4.44 30.44 9.45
C PRO A 418 -5.37 31.17 10.42
N LEU A 419 -6.64 30.75 10.48
CA LEU A 419 -7.66 31.39 11.33
C LEU A 419 -7.75 30.79 12.74
N VAL A 420 -6.88 29.80 13.05
CA VAL A 420 -6.80 29.22 14.40
C VAL A 420 -5.80 30.02 15.23
N SER A 421 -6.19 30.40 16.43
CA SER A 421 -5.40 31.21 17.35
C SER A 421 -5.16 30.52 18.72
N ASP A 422 -4.47 31.21 19.61
CA ASP A 422 -4.25 30.76 20.99
C ASP A 422 -5.56 30.54 21.74
N ALA A 423 -6.62 31.30 21.44
CA ALA A 423 -7.94 31.14 22.08
C ALA A 423 -8.56 29.76 21.80
N GLY A 424 -8.46 29.28 20.56
CA GLY A 424 -8.90 27.94 20.20
C GLY A 424 -8.08 26.83 20.90
N LEU A 425 -6.78 27.04 21.02
CA LEU A 425 -5.91 26.09 21.76
C LEU A 425 -6.21 26.05 23.24
N GLU A 426 -6.54 27.17 23.86
CA GLU A 426 -6.95 27.25 25.26
C GLU A 426 -8.19 26.41 25.51
N LEU A 427 -9.24 26.60 24.70
CA LEU A 427 -10.47 25.81 24.78
C LEU A 427 -10.23 24.32 24.59
N LEU A 428 -9.37 23.97 23.62
CA LEU A 428 -8.99 22.56 23.36
C LEU A 428 -8.26 21.96 24.56
N ALA A 429 -7.27 22.64 25.11
CA ALA A 429 -6.42 22.16 26.21
C ALA A 429 -7.21 21.95 27.50
N LEU A 430 -8.19 22.81 27.77
CA LEU A 430 -9.04 22.73 28.97
C LEU A 430 -10.04 21.56 28.93
N ASN A 431 -10.30 20.94 27.78
CA ASN A 431 -11.31 19.90 27.64
C ASN A 431 -10.75 18.57 27.09
N CYS A 432 -9.63 18.60 26.37
CA CYS A 432 -9.03 17.42 25.73
C CYS A 432 -7.75 16.97 26.43
N PHE A 433 -7.81 16.57 27.69
CA PHE A 433 -6.66 16.15 28.52
C PHE A 433 -5.91 14.92 27.99
N ASN A 434 -6.53 14.11 27.14
CA ASN A 434 -5.96 12.91 26.57
C ASN A 434 -5.12 13.15 25.30
N LEU A 435 -4.85 14.42 24.96
CA LEU A 435 -4.14 14.78 23.74
C LEU A 435 -2.67 14.33 23.82
N LYS A 436 -2.25 13.52 22.83
CA LYS A 436 -0.91 12.96 22.73
C LYS A 436 -0.11 13.54 21.57
N ARG A 437 -0.78 13.94 20.51
CA ARG A 437 -0.16 14.53 19.32
C ARG A 437 -0.92 15.77 18.90
N LEU A 438 -0.20 16.85 18.74
CA LEU A 438 -0.74 18.12 18.24
C LEU A 438 0.21 18.65 17.16
N SER A 439 -0.33 18.89 15.97
CA SER A 439 0.40 19.53 14.87
C SER A 439 -0.28 20.86 14.56
N LEU A 440 0.52 21.92 14.67
CA LEU A 440 0.16 23.32 14.43
C LEU A 440 1.02 23.91 13.32
N LYS A 441 1.72 23.06 12.56
CA LYS A 441 2.68 23.50 11.55
C LYS A 441 2.13 24.60 10.65
N SER A 442 2.85 25.71 10.53
CA SER A 442 2.47 26.86 9.70
C SER A 442 1.13 27.49 10.10
N CYS A 443 0.83 27.57 11.41
CA CYS A 443 -0.26 28.35 11.97
C CYS A 443 0.31 29.66 12.51
N GLU A 444 0.12 30.75 11.78
CA GLU A 444 0.79 32.06 12.05
C GLU A 444 0.22 32.76 13.28
N SER A 445 -1.06 32.53 13.62
CA SER A 445 -1.73 33.15 14.77
C SER A 445 -1.51 32.42 16.10
N ILE A 446 -0.68 31.34 16.11
CA ILE A 446 -0.32 30.60 17.31
C ILE A 446 0.98 31.17 17.88
N THR A 447 0.94 31.57 19.16
CA THR A 447 2.08 32.14 19.88
C THR A 447 2.53 31.26 21.04
N GLY A 448 3.54 31.71 21.76
CA GLY A 448 4.04 31.03 22.96
C GLY A 448 3.00 30.87 24.06
N ARG A 449 1.98 31.74 24.14
CA ARG A 449 0.92 31.66 25.15
C ARG A 449 0.05 30.41 24.94
N GLY A 450 -0.42 30.16 23.73
CA GLY A 450 -1.21 28.98 23.42
C GLY A 450 -0.45 27.68 23.70
N LEU A 451 0.85 27.64 23.37
CA LEU A 451 1.71 26.49 23.66
C LEU A 451 1.88 26.22 25.14
N GLN A 452 2.00 27.26 25.97
CA GLN A 452 2.10 27.13 27.42
C GLN A 452 0.82 26.55 28.02
N VAL A 453 -0.35 27.01 27.56
CA VAL A 453 -1.65 26.50 28.01
C VAL A 453 -1.84 25.02 27.65
N VAL A 454 -1.45 24.63 26.44
CA VAL A 454 -1.48 23.22 26.02
C VAL A 454 -0.57 22.38 26.92
N ALA A 455 0.66 22.81 27.18
CA ALA A 455 1.61 22.08 28.02
C ALA A 455 1.16 21.98 29.50
N ALA A 456 0.46 23.00 30.00
CA ALA A 456 -0.06 23.02 31.39
C ALA A 456 -1.24 22.08 31.60
N ASN A 457 -1.98 21.69 30.56
CA ASN A 457 -3.20 20.88 30.65
C ASN A 457 -3.07 19.49 30.03
N CYS A 458 -2.22 19.32 29.00
CA CYS A 458 -2.05 18.07 28.26
C CYS A 458 -0.76 17.36 28.66
N PHE A 459 -0.69 16.78 29.86
CA PHE A 459 0.53 16.16 30.44
C PHE A 459 1.02 14.93 29.66
N ASP A 460 0.15 14.24 28.94
CA ASP A 460 0.47 13.05 28.13
C ASP A 460 0.94 13.39 26.71
N LEU A 461 1.22 14.67 26.41
CA LEU A 461 1.66 15.10 25.10
C LEU A 461 3.01 14.44 24.73
N GLN A 462 3.03 13.76 23.58
CA GLN A 462 4.17 12.98 23.07
C GLN A 462 4.80 13.60 21.84
N LEU A 463 3.99 14.31 21.03
CA LEU A 463 4.45 14.99 19.82
C LEU A 463 3.77 16.35 19.72
N LEU A 464 4.56 17.39 19.57
CA LEU A 464 4.13 18.75 19.27
C LEU A 464 4.89 19.24 18.04
N ASN A 465 4.17 19.51 16.93
CA ASN A 465 4.75 20.10 15.74
C ASN A 465 4.35 21.57 15.65
N VAL A 466 5.34 22.45 15.78
CA VAL A 466 5.22 23.91 15.68
C VAL A 466 6.19 24.47 14.63
N GLN A 467 6.52 23.68 13.61
CA GLN A 467 7.33 24.16 12.51
C GLN A 467 6.62 25.34 11.83
N ASP A 468 7.38 26.37 11.51
CA ASP A 468 6.87 27.56 10.82
C ASP A 468 5.78 28.31 11.61
N CYS A 469 5.79 28.22 12.96
CA CYS A 469 4.97 29.03 13.87
C CYS A 469 5.84 30.05 14.58
N ASP A 470 5.23 31.12 15.09
CA ASP A 470 5.87 32.10 15.96
C ASP A 470 6.00 31.54 17.40
N ALA A 471 6.85 30.53 17.57
CA ALA A 471 7.06 29.86 18.83
C ALA A 471 8.38 30.28 19.48
N PRO A 472 8.34 31.16 20.50
CA PRO A 472 9.54 31.61 21.19
C PRO A 472 10.18 30.48 22.00
N LEU A 473 11.52 30.54 22.13
CA LEU A 473 12.32 29.52 22.82
C LEU A 473 11.84 29.23 24.25
N ASP A 474 11.42 30.24 24.97
CA ASP A 474 10.95 30.09 26.35
C ASP A 474 9.66 29.26 26.43
N ALA A 475 8.76 29.44 25.47
CA ALA A 475 7.55 28.61 25.37
C ALA A 475 7.90 27.14 25.08
N LEU A 476 8.84 26.89 24.15
CA LEU A 476 9.30 25.53 23.86
C LEU A 476 9.97 24.87 25.06
N ARG A 477 10.80 25.62 25.79
CA ARG A 477 11.40 25.17 27.05
C ARG A 477 10.35 24.88 28.12
N PHE A 478 9.32 25.70 28.20
CA PHE A 478 8.17 25.48 29.11
C PHE A 478 7.46 24.16 28.76
N VAL A 479 7.13 23.92 27.49
CA VAL A 479 6.54 22.65 27.04
C VAL A 479 7.43 21.48 27.44
N LYS A 480 8.75 21.56 27.25
CA LYS A 480 9.67 20.47 27.57
C LYS A 480 9.75 20.17 29.07
N ARG A 481 9.60 21.19 29.92
CA ARG A 481 9.57 21.00 31.38
C ARG A 481 8.31 20.28 31.84
N HIS A 482 7.15 20.61 31.28
CA HIS A 482 5.86 20.05 31.68
C HIS A 482 5.58 18.68 31.00
N CYS A 483 5.89 18.56 29.72
CA CYS A 483 5.72 17.36 28.93
C CYS A 483 7.09 16.70 28.64
N LYS A 484 7.70 16.06 29.64
CA LYS A 484 9.07 15.49 29.57
C LYS A 484 9.30 14.51 28.40
N ARG A 485 8.26 13.78 28.00
CA ARG A 485 8.29 12.78 26.91
C ARG A 485 7.95 13.37 25.55
N CYS A 486 7.61 14.66 25.48
CA CYS A 486 7.19 15.30 24.25
C CYS A 486 8.39 15.50 23.31
N VAL A 487 8.26 15.00 22.08
CA VAL A 487 9.13 15.37 20.96
C VAL A 487 8.54 16.66 20.36
N ILE A 488 9.38 17.69 20.24
CA ILE A 488 8.98 18.98 19.69
C ILE A 488 9.64 19.11 18.33
N GLU A 489 8.82 19.21 17.28
CA GLU A 489 9.28 19.52 15.91
C GLU A 489 9.13 21.02 15.69
N HIS A 490 10.23 21.72 15.44
CA HIS A 490 10.27 23.18 15.26
C HIS A 490 11.36 23.56 14.25
N THR A 491 11.28 24.80 13.74
CA THR A 491 12.23 25.37 12.76
C THR A 491 13.34 26.20 13.40
N ASN A 492 13.24 26.49 14.70
CA ASN A 492 14.20 27.34 15.38
C ASN A 492 15.53 26.59 15.68
N PRO A 493 16.67 26.98 15.06
CA PRO A 493 17.94 26.26 15.22
C PRO A 493 18.56 26.44 16.62
N ALA A 494 18.15 27.44 17.39
CA ALA A 494 18.70 27.74 18.72
C ALA A 494 18.12 26.83 19.84
N PHE A 495 17.26 25.89 19.53
CA PHE A 495 16.66 24.98 20.51
C PHE A 495 17.48 23.71 20.75
N PHE A 496 18.48 23.41 19.93
CA PHE A 496 19.38 22.26 20.06
C PHE A 496 20.55 22.50 20.95
#